data_83823b5f8e249ecceb6127f889056ea2
#
_entry.id   83823b5f8e249ecceb6127f889056ea2
#
_cell.length_a   1.000
_cell.length_b   1.000
_cell.length_c   1.000
_cell.angle_alpha   90.00
_cell.angle_beta   90.00
_cell.angle_gamma   90.00
#
_symmetry.space_group_name_H-M   'P 1'
#
loop_
_entity.id
_entity.type
_entity.pdbx_description
1 polymer ?
#
loop_
_entity_poly.entity_id
_entity_poly.type
_entity_poly.pdbx_seq_one_letter_code
_entity_poly.pdbx_strand_id
1 'polypeptide(L)'
;MKQKNDGAITINPPETALLLLHWQNDLAMTSGKLSRDMPQRLAADHTIEHVQAALKASRETGMLVVYVNASHRPGYPEVTPKPSSLSGGIANSGGLVRGSWGAEVITRLKPLAEDIIIYNYSSSAFAYTELDLILRNKGITDLILTGLVTNWVVESTARDATNRGYKIYTLSDCCQGVNEEMHKWSLANILSAIGSVIDSRTYIASLRGTN
;
A
#
# COMPACT_ATOMS: atom_id res chain seq x y z
N MET A 1 22.50 -4.23 -14.21
CA MET A 1 22.13 -3.49 -15.43
C MET A 1 21.16 -2.39 -15.02
N LYS A 2 21.56 -1.12 -15.10
CA LYS A 2 20.66 0.03 -14.83
C LYS A 2 19.90 0.30 -16.12
N GLN A 3 18.65 -0.15 -16.26
CA GLN A 3 17.77 0.39 -17.26
C GLN A 3 17.37 1.81 -16.81
N LYS A 4 17.97 2.82 -17.41
CA LYS A 4 17.38 4.15 -17.47
C LYS A 4 16.19 4.07 -18.41
N ASN A 5 14.98 4.01 -17.85
CA ASN A 5 13.79 4.33 -18.62
C ASN A 5 13.67 5.85 -18.70
N ASP A 6 14.30 6.47 -19.70
CA ASP A 6 14.16 7.90 -20.02
C ASP A 6 12.86 8.17 -20.84
N GLY A 7 11.90 7.26 -20.84
CA GLY A 7 10.57 7.49 -21.42
C GLY A 7 9.67 8.22 -20.42
N ALA A 8 8.94 9.23 -20.87
CA ALA A 8 7.93 9.90 -20.05
C ALA A 8 6.96 8.82 -19.48
N ILE A 9 6.76 8.82 -18.16
CA ILE A 9 5.80 7.91 -17.52
C ILE A 9 4.41 8.34 -17.94
N THR A 10 3.71 7.45 -18.62
CA THR A 10 2.31 7.63 -19.00
C THR A 10 1.45 6.67 -18.19
N ILE A 11 0.50 7.21 -17.46
CA ILE A 11 -0.47 6.46 -16.68
C ILE A 11 -1.84 6.64 -17.33
N ASN A 12 -2.50 5.52 -17.63
CA ASN A 12 -3.86 5.51 -18.18
C ASN A 12 -4.87 5.29 -17.04
N PRO A 13 -5.55 6.34 -16.52
CA PRO A 13 -6.41 6.21 -15.35
C PRO A 13 -7.49 5.11 -15.44
N PRO A 14 -8.20 4.90 -16.57
CA PRO A 14 -9.20 3.83 -16.71
C PRO A 14 -8.65 2.41 -16.54
N GLU A 15 -7.37 2.17 -16.80
CA GLU A 15 -6.70 0.86 -16.71
C GLU A 15 -5.78 0.76 -15.47
N THR A 16 -5.81 1.78 -14.61
CA THR A 16 -4.92 1.88 -13.44
C THR A 16 -5.73 1.89 -12.14
N ALA A 17 -5.22 1.22 -11.11
CA ALA A 17 -5.76 1.31 -9.75
C ALA A 17 -4.73 1.85 -8.76
N LEU A 18 -5.16 2.75 -7.87
CA LEU A 18 -4.39 3.15 -6.69
C LEU A 18 -4.70 2.22 -5.52
N LEU A 19 -3.68 1.55 -4.98
CA LEU A 19 -3.78 0.69 -3.82
C LEU A 19 -3.24 1.40 -2.56
N LEU A 20 -4.09 1.55 -1.56
CA LEU A 20 -3.73 2.03 -0.23
C LEU A 20 -3.59 0.83 0.70
N LEU A 21 -2.33 0.43 0.99
CA LEU A 21 -2.03 -0.78 1.72
C LEU A 21 -1.79 -0.49 3.20
N HIS A 22 -2.66 -0.99 4.08
CA HIS A 22 -2.53 -0.96 5.55
C HIS A 22 -2.37 0.44 6.17
N TRP A 23 -3.03 1.46 5.63
CA TRP A 23 -3.07 2.81 6.21
C TRP A 23 -3.99 2.87 7.44
N GLN A 24 -3.70 2.05 8.45
CA GLN A 24 -4.55 1.80 9.61
C GLN A 24 -3.98 2.41 10.89
N ASN A 25 -4.87 2.72 11.85
CA ASN A 25 -4.51 3.40 13.09
C ASN A 25 -3.44 2.65 13.90
N ASP A 26 -3.52 1.32 13.99
CA ASP A 26 -2.54 0.52 14.73
C ASP A 26 -1.12 0.60 14.16
N LEU A 27 -0.96 0.99 12.90
CA LEU A 27 0.33 1.12 12.24
C LEU A 27 0.82 2.58 12.18
N ALA A 28 -0.10 3.54 11.96
CA ALA A 28 0.24 4.91 11.61
C ALA A 28 0.06 5.93 12.76
N MET A 29 -0.67 5.59 13.81
CA MET A 29 -1.00 6.55 14.88
C MET A 29 -0.23 6.25 16.16
N THR A 30 0.11 7.30 16.92
CA THR A 30 0.92 7.19 18.16
C THR A 30 0.33 6.23 19.19
N SER A 31 -0.98 6.10 19.26
CA SER A 31 -1.68 5.16 20.14
C SER A 31 -1.87 3.77 19.52
N GLY A 32 -1.37 3.54 18.30
CA GLY A 32 -1.46 2.26 17.61
C GLY A 32 -0.58 1.19 18.23
N LYS A 33 -1.08 -0.04 18.33
CA LYS A 33 -0.40 -1.16 19.00
C LYS A 33 0.85 -1.65 18.27
N LEU A 34 0.99 -1.33 17.00
CA LEU A 34 2.09 -1.76 16.11
C LEU A 34 2.90 -0.59 15.57
N SER A 35 2.55 0.65 15.94
CA SER A 35 3.07 1.86 15.32
C SER A 35 4.55 2.15 15.64
N ARG A 36 5.03 1.79 16.84
CA ARG A 36 6.41 2.09 17.30
C ARG A 36 6.77 3.55 17.00
N ASP A 37 7.86 3.79 16.25
CA ASP A 37 8.36 5.10 15.79
C ASP A 37 7.76 5.55 14.43
N MET A 38 6.84 4.77 13.87
CA MET A 38 6.23 5.06 12.57
C MET A 38 5.57 6.45 12.52
N PRO A 39 4.77 6.89 13.52
CA PRO A 39 4.13 8.19 13.46
C PRO A 39 5.12 9.35 13.34
N GLN A 40 6.26 9.26 14.01
CA GLN A 40 7.31 10.29 13.97
C GLN A 40 7.95 10.35 12.58
N ARG A 41 8.23 9.19 11.95
CA ARG A 41 8.79 9.12 10.60
C ARG A 41 7.80 9.59 9.55
N LEU A 42 6.54 9.19 9.65
CA LEU A 42 5.48 9.67 8.76
C LEU A 42 5.34 11.20 8.79
N ALA A 43 5.49 11.79 9.98
CA ALA A 43 5.45 13.24 10.14
C ALA A 43 6.71 13.93 9.61
N ALA A 44 7.89 13.37 9.88
CA ALA A 44 9.17 13.93 9.42
C ALA A 44 9.28 13.96 7.88
N ASP A 45 8.78 12.90 7.22
CA ASP A 45 8.83 12.74 5.77
C ASP A 45 7.58 13.26 5.05
N HIS A 46 6.63 13.85 5.77
CA HIS A 46 5.33 14.32 5.22
C HIS A 46 4.60 13.25 4.42
N THR A 47 4.76 11.97 4.78
CA THR A 47 4.28 10.83 3.99
C THR A 47 2.77 10.84 3.82
N ILE A 48 2.01 11.16 4.88
CA ILE A 48 0.55 11.19 4.81
C ILE A 48 0.07 12.32 3.87
N GLU A 49 0.73 13.47 3.85
CA GLU A 49 0.46 14.58 2.94
C GLU A 49 0.68 14.17 1.48
N HIS A 50 1.75 13.44 1.19
CA HIS A 50 2.03 12.90 -0.14
C HIS A 50 0.96 11.91 -0.58
N VAL A 51 0.54 10.98 0.31
CA VAL A 51 -0.56 10.05 0.03
C VAL A 51 -1.88 10.79 -0.21
N GLN A 52 -2.21 11.81 0.59
CA GLN A 52 -3.40 12.63 0.38
C GLN A 52 -3.40 13.30 -0.99
N ALA A 53 -2.26 13.85 -1.42
CA ALA A 53 -2.13 14.48 -2.72
C ALA A 53 -2.29 13.48 -3.87
N ALA A 54 -1.64 12.32 -3.77
CA ALA A 54 -1.77 11.23 -4.75
C ALA A 54 -3.20 10.70 -4.83
N LEU A 55 -3.84 10.44 -3.67
CA LEU A 55 -5.23 9.96 -3.58
C LEU A 55 -6.22 10.97 -4.21
N LYS A 56 -6.06 12.25 -3.89
CA LYS A 56 -6.88 13.32 -4.48
C LYS A 56 -6.75 13.33 -6.00
N ALA A 57 -5.52 13.34 -6.52
CA ALA A 57 -5.26 13.36 -7.96
C ALA A 57 -5.84 12.11 -8.67
N SER A 58 -5.71 10.93 -8.07
CA SER A 58 -6.30 9.69 -8.60
C SER A 58 -7.83 9.78 -8.69
N ARG A 59 -8.50 10.27 -7.64
CA ARG A 59 -9.97 10.45 -7.62
C ARG A 59 -10.45 11.46 -8.66
N GLU A 60 -9.70 12.56 -8.86
CA GLU A 60 -10.03 13.58 -9.87
C GLU A 60 -10.00 13.04 -11.31
N THR A 61 -9.27 11.94 -11.57
CA THR A 61 -9.24 11.27 -12.88
C THR A 61 -10.25 10.11 -13.00
N GLY A 62 -11.01 9.83 -11.95
CA GLY A 62 -11.92 8.67 -11.92
C GLY A 62 -11.21 7.32 -11.80
N MET A 63 -9.93 7.31 -11.42
CA MET A 63 -9.14 6.08 -11.22
C MET A 63 -9.75 5.21 -10.11
N LEU A 64 -9.69 3.90 -10.29
CA LEU A 64 -10.10 2.95 -9.25
C LEU A 64 -9.22 3.09 -8.02
N VAL A 65 -9.84 3.30 -6.86
CA VAL A 65 -9.16 3.36 -5.56
C VAL A 65 -9.54 2.13 -4.74
N VAL A 66 -8.53 1.41 -4.27
CA VAL A 66 -8.68 0.20 -3.46
C VAL A 66 -7.91 0.33 -2.16
N TYR A 67 -8.60 0.20 -1.05
CA TYR A 67 -7.99 0.06 0.28
C TYR A 67 -7.82 -1.42 0.59
N VAL A 68 -6.63 -1.80 1.01
CA VAL A 68 -6.36 -3.14 1.52
C VAL A 68 -6.00 -3.01 2.98
N ASN A 69 -6.83 -3.56 3.85
CA ASN A 69 -6.71 -3.43 5.29
C ASN A 69 -6.44 -4.80 5.94
N ALA A 70 -5.38 -4.89 6.73
CA ALA A 70 -5.19 -6.06 7.60
C ALA A 70 -6.34 -6.11 8.62
N SER A 71 -6.99 -7.27 8.75
CA SER A 71 -8.19 -7.38 9.57
C SER A 71 -8.37 -8.78 10.13
N HIS A 72 -7.87 -9.00 11.34
CA HIS A 72 -7.94 -10.30 12.02
C HIS A 72 -9.22 -10.45 12.81
N ARG A 73 -9.75 -11.68 12.89
CA ARG A 73 -10.85 -12.00 13.79
C ARG A 73 -10.36 -11.98 15.26
N PRO A 74 -11.25 -11.72 16.24
CA PRO A 74 -10.91 -11.90 17.64
C PRO A 74 -10.34 -13.30 17.91
N GLY A 75 -9.24 -13.38 18.65
CA GLY A 75 -8.53 -14.62 18.90
C GLY A 75 -7.59 -15.09 17.78
N TYR A 76 -7.52 -14.39 16.67
CA TYR A 76 -6.59 -14.63 15.55
C TYR A 76 -6.59 -16.07 15.01
N PRO A 77 -7.76 -16.65 14.67
CA PRO A 77 -7.82 -18.02 14.16
C PRO A 77 -7.08 -18.21 12.82
N GLU A 78 -6.80 -17.13 12.10
CA GLU A 78 -6.03 -17.13 10.84
C GLU A 78 -4.51 -17.19 11.07
N VAL A 79 -4.07 -17.00 12.31
CA VAL A 79 -2.64 -16.87 12.63
C VAL A 79 -2.11 -18.17 13.21
N THR A 80 -1.05 -18.70 12.61
CA THR A 80 -0.32 -19.83 13.18
C THR A 80 0.30 -19.41 14.52
N PRO A 81 0.14 -20.21 15.61
CA PRO A 81 0.66 -19.85 16.92
C PRO A 81 2.19 -20.02 17.00
N LYS A 82 2.92 -19.35 16.11
CA LYS A 82 4.39 -19.28 16.12
C LYS A 82 4.82 -17.87 16.47
N PRO A 83 5.31 -17.59 17.69
CA PRO A 83 5.62 -16.22 18.15
C PRO A 83 6.66 -15.49 17.29
N SER A 84 7.53 -16.24 16.60
CA SER A 84 8.62 -15.69 15.77
C SER A 84 8.19 -15.27 14.36
N SER A 85 6.93 -15.52 13.96
CA SER A 85 6.42 -15.07 12.66
C SER A 85 5.89 -13.63 12.75
N LEU A 86 5.85 -12.92 11.61
CA LEU A 86 5.24 -11.59 11.52
C LEU A 86 3.78 -11.60 12.01
N SER A 87 2.99 -12.56 11.55
CA SER A 87 1.60 -12.73 11.95
C SER A 87 1.46 -13.06 13.44
N GLY A 88 2.36 -13.89 13.99
CA GLY A 88 2.43 -14.16 15.43
C GLY A 88 2.74 -12.90 16.25
N GLY A 89 3.61 -12.03 15.76
CA GLY A 89 3.86 -10.71 16.36
C GLY A 89 2.63 -9.81 16.38
N ILE A 90 1.85 -9.80 15.32
CA ILE A 90 0.57 -9.07 15.24
C ILE A 90 -0.41 -9.63 16.27
N ALA A 91 -0.61 -10.94 16.32
CA ALA A 91 -1.49 -11.58 17.28
C ALA A 91 -1.08 -11.29 18.73
N ASN A 92 0.21 -11.37 19.05
CA ASN A 92 0.74 -11.05 20.39
C ASN A 92 0.53 -9.58 20.79
N SER A 93 0.54 -8.65 19.83
CA SER A 93 0.25 -7.24 20.11
C SER A 93 -1.23 -6.98 20.39
N GLY A 94 -2.12 -7.87 19.97
CA GLY A 94 -3.56 -7.65 19.97
C GLY A 94 -4.01 -6.57 18.98
N GLY A 95 -3.20 -6.28 17.96
CA GLY A 95 -3.47 -5.25 16.95
C GLY A 95 -4.29 -5.74 15.77
N LEU A 96 -4.83 -4.80 14.98
CA LEU A 96 -5.55 -5.02 13.72
C LEU A 96 -6.75 -5.97 13.85
N VAL A 97 -7.41 -5.97 15.00
CA VAL A 97 -8.63 -6.76 15.23
C VAL A 97 -9.80 -6.11 14.52
N ARG A 98 -10.53 -6.89 13.73
CA ARG A 98 -11.72 -6.42 12.99
C ARG A 98 -12.71 -5.69 13.89
N GLY A 99 -13.15 -4.52 13.45
CA GLY A 99 -14.09 -3.67 14.20
C GLY A 99 -13.47 -2.87 15.34
N SER A 100 -12.16 -2.99 15.59
CA SER A 100 -11.46 -2.12 16.54
C SER A 100 -11.00 -0.83 15.85
N TRP A 101 -10.83 0.23 16.63
CA TRP A 101 -10.23 1.49 16.18
C TRP A 101 -8.87 1.28 15.49
N GLY A 102 -8.06 0.36 16.01
CA GLY A 102 -6.75 0.05 15.46
C GLY A 102 -6.78 -0.48 14.02
N ALA A 103 -7.84 -1.21 13.66
CA ALA A 103 -8.05 -1.77 12.33
C ALA A 103 -8.71 -0.79 11.35
N GLU A 104 -9.19 0.37 11.81
CA GLU A 104 -9.74 1.40 10.94
C GLU A 104 -8.65 2.17 10.18
N VAL A 105 -8.99 2.65 8.98
CA VAL A 105 -8.13 3.55 8.20
C VAL A 105 -8.00 4.88 8.94
N ILE A 106 -6.80 5.45 8.95
CA ILE A 106 -6.55 6.76 9.57
C ILE A 106 -7.50 7.82 9.01
N THR A 107 -8.01 8.70 9.85
CA THR A 107 -9.03 9.70 9.48
C THR A 107 -8.62 10.57 8.29
N ARG A 108 -7.32 10.89 8.17
CA ARG A 108 -6.79 11.72 7.07
C ARG A 108 -6.85 11.05 5.69
N LEU A 109 -7.00 9.72 5.63
CA LEU A 109 -7.11 8.93 4.40
C LEU A 109 -8.43 8.15 4.33
N LYS A 110 -9.47 8.63 5.01
CA LYS A 110 -10.76 7.93 5.10
C LYS A 110 -11.30 7.55 3.72
N PRO A 111 -11.72 6.29 3.51
CA PRO A 111 -12.37 5.86 2.28
C PRO A 111 -13.68 6.60 2.02
N LEU A 112 -14.01 6.81 0.74
CA LEU A 112 -15.31 7.27 0.27
C LEU A 112 -16.21 6.07 -0.02
N ALA A 113 -17.49 6.32 -0.27
CA ALA A 113 -18.48 5.25 -0.50
C ALA A 113 -18.21 4.46 -1.81
N GLU A 114 -17.60 5.10 -2.79
CA GLU A 114 -17.21 4.53 -4.07
C GLU A 114 -15.90 3.74 -4.04
N ASP A 115 -15.07 3.91 -3.01
CA ASP A 115 -13.81 3.20 -2.88
C ASP A 115 -14.03 1.73 -2.52
N ILE A 116 -13.20 0.85 -3.03
CA ILE A 116 -13.26 -0.57 -2.70
C ILE A 116 -12.42 -0.85 -1.45
N ILE A 117 -12.98 -1.58 -0.49
CA ILE A 117 -12.28 -2.01 0.71
C ILE A 117 -12.11 -3.52 0.69
N ILE A 118 -10.86 -3.97 0.75
CA ILE A 118 -10.47 -5.37 0.83
C ILE A 118 -9.84 -5.65 2.19
N TYR A 119 -10.16 -6.78 2.79
CA TYR A 119 -9.56 -7.24 4.03
C TYR A 119 -8.61 -8.41 3.76
N ASN A 120 -7.36 -8.29 4.21
CA ASN A 120 -6.39 -9.36 4.10
C ASN A 120 -5.86 -9.84 5.47
N TYR A 121 -5.21 -11.00 5.44
CA TYR A 121 -4.64 -11.67 6.62
C TYR A 121 -3.15 -11.98 6.44
N SER A 122 -2.56 -11.46 5.37
CA SER A 122 -1.20 -11.79 4.96
C SER A 122 -0.44 -10.53 4.54
N SER A 123 0.85 -10.69 4.23
CA SER A 123 1.68 -9.58 3.74
C SER A 123 1.38 -9.19 2.30
N SER A 124 0.72 -10.03 1.51
CA SER A 124 0.33 -9.69 0.14
C SER A 124 -1.14 -9.31 0.08
N ALA A 125 -1.46 -8.24 -0.65
CA ALA A 125 -2.83 -7.82 -0.90
C ALA A 125 -3.64 -8.85 -1.72
N PHE A 126 -2.95 -9.70 -2.47
CA PHE A 126 -3.58 -10.74 -3.30
C PHE A 126 -3.85 -12.05 -2.57
N ALA A 127 -3.06 -12.33 -1.52
CA ALA A 127 -3.14 -13.63 -0.86
C ALA A 127 -4.43 -13.76 -0.03
N TYR A 128 -5.25 -14.73 -0.42
CA TYR A 128 -6.54 -15.05 0.21
C TYR A 128 -7.57 -13.91 0.16
N THR A 129 -7.53 -13.10 -0.93
CA THR A 129 -8.46 -11.99 -1.15
C THR A 129 -9.09 -12.06 -2.54
N GLU A 130 -10.14 -11.27 -2.75
CA GLU A 130 -10.80 -11.07 -4.03
C GLU A 130 -10.13 -10.00 -4.93
N LEU A 131 -8.97 -9.46 -4.55
CA LEU A 131 -8.34 -8.33 -5.24
C LEU A 131 -8.13 -8.60 -6.74
N ASP A 132 -7.51 -9.74 -7.09
CA ASP A 132 -7.22 -10.07 -8.50
C ASP A 132 -8.50 -10.18 -9.34
N LEU A 133 -9.55 -10.77 -8.78
CA LEU A 133 -10.85 -10.88 -9.43
C LEU A 133 -11.45 -9.50 -9.76
N ILE A 134 -11.41 -8.59 -8.78
CA ILE A 134 -11.95 -7.23 -8.93
C ILE A 134 -11.14 -6.45 -9.97
N LEU A 135 -9.81 -6.47 -9.88
CA LEU A 135 -8.93 -5.76 -10.81
C LEU A 135 -9.15 -6.22 -12.25
N ARG A 136 -9.20 -7.54 -12.49
CA ARG A 136 -9.44 -8.10 -13.84
C ARG A 136 -10.83 -7.74 -14.38
N ASN A 137 -11.87 -7.84 -13.56
CA ASN A 137 -13.23 -7.48 -13.99
C ASN A 137 -13.38 -5.99 -14.30
N LYS A 138 -12.49 -5.15 -13.75
CA LYS A 138 -12.44 -3.72 -14.05
C LYS A 138 -11.47 -3.37 -15.20
N GLY A 139 -10.80 -4.36 -15.80
CA GLY A 139 -9.83 -4.14 -16.87
C GLY A 139 -8.54 -3.48 -16.43
N ILE A 140 -8.20 -3.57 -15.15
CA ILE A 140 -6.98 -2.95 -14.59
C ILE A 140 -5.76 -3.75 -15.01
N THR A 141 -4.75 -3.05 -15.51
CA THR A 141 -3.45 -3.58 -15.93
C THR A 141 -2.27 -2.99 -15.15
N ASP A 142 -2.46 -1.80 -14.60
CA ASP A 142 -1.44 -1.02 -13.91
C ASP A 142 -1.83 -0.74 -12.47
N LEU A 143 -0.87 -0.85 -11.55
CA LEU A 143 -1.09 -0.63 -10.12
C LEU A 143 -0.14 0.44 -9.57
N ILE A 144 -0.71 1.42 -8.89
CA ILE A 144 0.03 2.40 -8.09
C ILE A 144 0.01 1.93 -6.64
N LEU A 145 1.16 1.68 -6.06
CA LEU A 145 1.28 1.15 -4.70
C LEU A 145 1.71 2.22 -3.70
N THR A 146 0.96 2.33 -2.62
CA THR A 146 1.29 3.11 -1.42
C THR A 146 1.09 2.25 -0.18
N GLY A 147 1.80 2.50 0.92
CA GLY A 147 1.46 1.74 2.13
C GLY A 147 2.50 1.56 3.21
N LEU A 148 2.04 0.91 4.27
CA LEU A 148 2.77 0.54 5.46
C LEU A 148 2.72 -0.99 5.66
N VAL A 149 3.83 -1.72 5.52
CA VAL A 149 5.23 -1.30 5.55
C VAL A 149 5.88 -1.65 4.19
N THR A 150 6.76 -0.78 3.69
CA THR A 150 7.39 -0.94 2.36
C THR A 150 7.96 -2.33 2.14
N ASN A 151 8.85 -2.78 3.03
CA ASN A 151 9.59 -4.04 2.91
C ASN A 151 8.77 -5.30 3.30
N TRP A 152 7.47 -5.16 3.53
CA TRP A 152 6.53 -6.26 3.77
C TRP A 152 5.34 -6.18 2.82
N VAL A 153 4.25 -5.46 3.19
CA VAL A 153 3.03 -5.50 2.38
C VAL A 153 3.22 -4.90 0.99
N VAL A 154 3.95 -3.79 0.86
CA VAL A 154 4.16 -3.17 -0.46
C VAL A 154 5.00 -4.07 -1.35
N GLU A 155 6.14 -4.55 -0.85
CA GLU A 155 7.02 -5.45 -1.59
C GLU A 155 6.35 -6.79 -1.93
N SER A 156 5.67 -7.42 -0.97
CA SER A 156 4.97 -8.69 -1.20
C SER A 156 3.85 -8.53 -2.23
N THR A 157 3.09 -7.44 -2.15
CA THR A 157 2.03 -7.13 -3.12
C THR A 157 2.61 -6.85 -4.51
N ALA A 158 3.73 -6.12 -4.60
CA ALA A 158 4.40 -5.84 -5.87
C ALA A 158 4.90 -7.12 -6.55
N ARG A 159 5.51 -8.04 -5.80
CA ARG A 159 5.96 -9.34 -6.31
C ARG A 159 4.79 -10.18 -6.85
N ASP A 160 3.71 -10.30 -6.08
CA ASP A 160 2.52 -11.03 -6.49
C ASP A 160 1.84 -10.40 -7.71
N ALA A 161 1.74 -9.08 -7.74
CA ALA A 161 1.18 -8.33 -8.87
C ALA A 161 1.99 -8.56 -10.15
N THR A 162 3.32 -8.48 -10.07
CA THR A 162 4.21 -8.74 -11.22
C THR A 162 4.05 -10.17 -11.74
N ASN A 163 3.97 -11.16 -10.85
CA ASN A 163 3.74 -12.56 -11.22
C ASN A 163 2.36 -12.78 -11.90
N ARG A 164 1.40 -11.89 -11.68
CA ARG A 164 0.07 -11.89 -12.30
C ARG A 164 0.00 -11.06 -13.58
N GLY A 165 1.10 -10.38 -13.96
CA GLY A 165 1.21 -9.59 -15.18
C GLY A 165 0.79 -8.13 -15.04
N TYR A 166 0.58 -7.62 -13.83
CA TYR A 166 0.36 -6.19 -13.61
C TYR A 166 1.64 -5.39 -13.75
N LYS A 167 1.55 -4.21 -14.33
CA LYS A 167 2.60 -3.21 -14.32
C LYS A 167 2.54 -2.42 -13.00
N ILE A 168 3.71 -2.20 -12.38
CA ILE A 168 3.77 -1.68 -11.02
C ILE A 168 4.49 -0.33 -10.99
N TYR A 169 3.87 0.60 -10.28
CA TYR A 169 4.46 1.87 -9.87
C TYR A 169 4.40 1.97 -8.35
N THR A 170 5.54 2.06 -7.69
CA THR A 170 5.59 2.30 -6.24
C THR A 170 5.89 3.77 -5.99
N LEU A 171 5.02 4.43 -5.21
CA LEU A 171 5.23 5.82 -4.80
C LEU A 171 6.16 5.85 -3.58
N SER A 172 7.44 6.22 -3.81
CA SER A 172 8.48 6.13 -2.79
C SER A 172 8.20 6.97 -1.54
N ASP A 173 7.67 8.17 -1.72
CA ASP A 173 7.30 9.11 -0.66
C ASP A 173 5.90 8.88 -0.07
N CYS A 174 5.15 7.91 -0.64
CA CYS A 174 3.86 7.42 -0.15
C CYS A 174 3.97 6.04 0.51
N CYS A 175 5.15 5.65 0.92
CA CYS A 175 5.43 4.41 1.65
C CYS A 175 6.38 4.70 2.81
N GLN A 176 6.36 3.84 3.84
CA GLN A 176 7.34 3.88 4.91
C GLN A 176 7.71 2.45 5.33
N GLY A 177 9.02 2.18 5.56
CA GLY A 177 9.52 0.87 5.92
C GLY A 177 9.47 0.59 7.43
N VAL A 178 9.92 -0.59 7.86
CA VAL A 178 10.11 -0.90 9.29
C VAL A 178 11.12 0.08 9.91
N ASN A 179 12.14 0.43 9.14
CA ASN A 179 13.10 1.49 9.41
C ASN A 179 13.55 2.10 8.08
N GLU A 180 14.32 3.20 8.15
CA GLU A 180 14.78 3.93 6.97
C GLU A 180 15.67 3.09 6.06
N GLU A 181 16.57 2.30 6.62
CA GLU A 181 17.50 1.44 5.88
C GLU A 181 16.73 0.40 5.05
N MET A 182 15.82 -0.35 5.68
CA MET A 182 15.00 -1.34 5.00
C MET A 182 14.08 -0.72 3.96
N HIS A 183 13.53 0.47 4.23
CA HIS A 183 12.72 1.21 3.27
C HIS A 183 13.53 1.53 2.01
N LYS A 184 14.67 2.20 2.15
CA LYS A 184 15.55 2.58 1.04
C LYS A 184 16.07 1.35 0.28
N TRP A 185 16.44 0.30 1.03
CA TRP A 185 16.94 -0.93 0.42
C TRP A 185 15.87 -1.61 -0.45
N SER A 186 14.65 -1.76 0.06
CA SER A 186 13.52 -2.36 -0.67
C SER A 186 13.20 -1.58 -1.94
N LEU A 187 13.11 -0.24 -1.85
CA LEU A 187 12.88 0.62 -3.01
C LEU A 187 13.99 0.45 -4.07
N ALA A 188 15.25 0.49 -3.65
CA ALA A 188 16.39 0.52 -4.56
C ALA A 188 16.73 -0.84 -5.19
N ASN A 189 16.48 -1.95 -4.48
CA ASN A 189 16.97 -3.27 -4.89
C ASN A 189 15.87 -4.24 -5.33
N ILE A 190 14.66 -4.09 -4.81
CA ILE A 190 13.56 -5.00 -5.11
C ILE A 190 12.51 -4.31 -5.99
N LEU A 191 11.90 -3.24 -5.48
CA LEU A 191 10.79 -2.58 -6.16
C LEU A 191 11.21 -1.94 -7.49
N SER A 192 12.42 -1.40 -7.57
CA SER A 192 13.00 -0.89 -8.82
C SER A 192 13.36 -1.98 -9.85
N ALA A 193 13.52 -3.23 -9.39
CA ALA A 193 13.82 -4.35 -10.28
C ALA A 193 12.55 -4.99 -10.89
N ILE A 194 11.41 -4.85 -10.24
CA ILE A 194 10.14 -5.47 -10.65
C ILE A 194 9.10 -4.45 -11.14
N GLY A 195 9.37 -3.16 -11.02
CA GLY A 195 8.47 -2.09 -11.46
C GLY A 195 9.17 -0.74 -11.48
N SER A 196 8.41 0.32 -11.57
CA SER A 196 8.90 1.70 -11.50
C SER A 196 8.76 2.24 -10.08
N VAL A 197 9.83 2.84 -9.55
CA VAL A 197 9.80 3.59 -8.29
C VAL A 197 9.82 5.07 -8.63
N ILE A 198 8.78 5.80 -8.28
CA ILE A 198 8.61 7.23 -8.54
C ILE A 198 8.11 7.94 -7.29
N ASP A 199 8.22 9.26 -7.24
CA ASP A 199 7.59 10.06 -6.19
C ASP A 199 6.16 10.48 -6.55
N SER A 200 5.40 10.93 -5.56
CA SER A 200 4.02 11.39 -5.74
C SER A 200 3.90 12.58 -6.69
N ARG A 201 4.90 13.45 -6.72
CA ARG A 201 4.94 14.62 -7.60
C ARG A 201 5.04 14.20 -9.08
N THR A 202 5.95 13.26 -9.39
CA THR A 202 6.11 12.67 -10.72
C THR A 202 4.82 11.95 -11.13
N TYR A 203 4.23 11.18 -10.23
CA TYR A 203 2.95 10.50 -10.45
C TYR A 203 1.83 11.50 -10.80
N ILE A 204 1.61 12.54 -9.98
CA ILE A 204 0.58 13.54 -10.21
C ILE A 204 0.80 14.29 -11.54
N ALA A 205 2.05 14.58 -11.87
CA ALA A 205 2.37 15.22 -13.14
C ALA A 205 2.02 14.32 -14.35
N SER A 206 2.23 13.00 -14.23
CA SER A 206 1.90 12.05 -15.30
C SER A 206 0.39 11.91 -15.56
N LEU A 207 -0.46 12.19 -14.57
CA LEU A 207 -1.92 12.18 -14.73
C LEU A 207 -2.44 13.42 -15.48
N ARG A 208 -1.74 14.57 -15.38
CA ARG A 208 -2.14 15.83 -16.02
C ARG A 208 -1.80 15.91 -17.51
N GLY A 209 -0.91 15.06 -17.98
CA GLY A 209 -0.51 14.99 -19.39
C GLY A 209 -1.44 14.17 -20.28
N THR A 210 -2.52 13.62 -19.76
CA THR A 210 -3.49 12.76 -20.47
C THR A 210 -4.78 13.47 -20.91
N ASN A 211 -4.81 14.82 -20.85
CA ASN A 211 -5.91 15.65 -21.37
C ASN A 211 -5.71 16.07 -22.82
#